data_02bb8f88781593dde63c06a1b1093aa8
#
_entry.id   02bb8f88781593dde63c06a1b1093aa8
#
_cell.length_a   1.000
_cell.length_b   1.000
_cell.length_c   1.000
_cell.angle_alpha   90.00
_cell.angle_beta   90.00
_cell.angle_gamma   90.00
#
_symmetry.space_group_name_H-M   'P 1'
#
loop_
_entity.id
_entity.type
_entity.pdbx_description
1 polymer ?
#
loop_
_entity_poly.entity_id
_entity_poly.type
_entity_poly.pdbx_seq_one_letter_code
_entity_poly.pdbx_strand_id
1 'polypeptide(L)'
;MPEYETFDNALPKEILLHSGGPVLFVPHIFRGAFNPKRIGICWDGSRLAARALRDARPFVAQADSLVAISINGADGVPAYASTDRLVKHLARAGLPISSVDITASRSEIQTTILSLAADESVDMLVMGGYGHSRLHEGLLGGVTRAMLQTMTVPTLMTH
;
A
#
# COMPACT_ATOMS: atom_id res chain seq x y z
N MET A 1 22.55 30.13 0.90
CA MET A 1 21.27 29.47 0.56
C MET A 1 21.33 28.08 1.14
N PRO A 2 20.42 27.67 2.01
CA PRO A 2 20.39 26.28 2.39
C PRO A 2 20.05 25.48 1.13
N GLU A 3 20.92 24.57 0.75
CA GLU A 3 20.60 23.50 -0.17
C GLU A 3 19.39 22.78 0.42
N TYR A 4 18.26 22.83 -0.26
CA TYR A 4 17.15 21.96 0.07
C TYR A 4 17.66 20.55 -0.19
N GLU A 5 17.92 19.81 0.87
CA GLU A 5 18.22 18.39 0.78
C GLU A 5 17.09 17.77 -0.01
N THR A 6 17.38 17.38 -1.24
CA THR A 6 16.46 16.57 -2.03
C THR A 6 16.18 15.33 -1.21
N PHE A 7 14.91 15.09 -0.91
CA PHE A 7 14.49 13.92 -0.15
C PHE A 7 15.12 12.67 -0.77
N ASP A 8 16.12 12.13 -0.07
CA ASP A 8 16.81 10.94 -0.51
C ASP A 8 16.06 9.70 -0.03
N ASN A 9 15.49 8.95 -0.97
CA ASN A 9 14.82 7.68 -0.69
C ASN A 9 15.79 6.53 -0.41
N ALA A 10 17.10 6.79 -0.35
CA ALA A 10 18.09 5.74 -0.15
C ALA A 10 17.87 5.03 1.18
N LEU A 11 17.75 5.75 2.28
CA LEU A 11 17.59 5.16 3.60
C LEU A 11 16.25 4.38 3.76
N PRO A 12 15.08 4.95 3.42
CA PRO A 12 13.83 4.20 3.47
C PRO A 12 13.86 2.93 2.61
N LYS A 13 14.43 3.02 1.42
CA LYS A 13 14.60 1.88 0.51
C LYS A 13 15.48 0.80 1.13
N GLU A 14 16.64 1.16 1.66
CA GLU A 14 17.58 0.24 2.30
C GLU A 14 16.94 -0.47 3.49
N ILE A 15 16.23 0.26 4.34
CA ILE A 15 15.50 -0.32 5.47
C ILE A 15 14.46 -1.33 4.98
N LEU A 16 13.64 -0.96 3.99
CA LEU A 16 12.60 -1.83 3.47
C LEU A 16 13.16 -3.11 2.85
N LEU A 17 14.24 -2.99 2.07
CA LEU A 17 14.84 -4.14 1.37
C LEU A 17 15.63 -5.07 2.29
N HIS A 18 16.22 -4.56 3.36
CA HIS A 18 17.19 -5.30 4.15
C HIS A 18 16.78 -5.55 5.61
N SER A 19 15.67 -4.98 6.10
CA SER A 19 15.22 -5.22 7.48
C SER A 19 14.74 -6.65 7.75
N GLY A 20 14.38 -7.38 6.72
CA GLY A 20 13.83 -8.72 6.84
C GLY A 20 12.38 -8.79 7.34
N GLY A 21 11.74 -7.67 7.59
CA GLY A 21 10.37 -7.59 8.09
C GLY A 21 9.59 -6.40 7.55
N PRO A 22 8.35 -6.22 8.00
CA PRO A 22 7.55 -5.07 7.61
C PRO A 22 8.10 -3.77 8.19
N VAL A 23 7.91 -2.68 7.47
CA VAL A 23 8.28 -1.33 7.90
C VAL A 23 7.06 -0.44 7.88
N LEU A 24 6.75 0.20 8.99
CA LEU A 24 5.72 1.22 9.06
C LEU A 24 6.35 2.59 8.82
N PHE A 25 6.04 3.19 7.69
CA PHE A 25 6.43 4.55 7.37
C PHE A 25 5.36 5.52 7.84
N VAL A 26 5.73 6.47 8.68
CA VAL A 26 4.82 7.48 9.21
C VAL A 26 5.15 8.82 8.56
N PRO A 27 4.20 9.46 7.86
CA PRO A 27 4.46 10.78 7.27
C PRO A 27 4.82 11.80 8.34
N HIS A 28 5.78 12.67 8.08
CA HIS A 28 6.16 13.70 9.05
C HIS A 28 5.03 14.69 9.35
N ILE A 29 4.07 14.82 8.44
CA ILE A 29 2.87 15.65 8.63
C ILE A 29 1.83 15.01 9.55
N PHE A 30 1.95 13.70 9.83
CA PHE A 30 1.02 12.98 10.69
C PHE A 30 1.03 13.57 12.10
N ARG A 31 -0.15 13.78 12.65
CA ARG A 31 -0.35 14.32 14.00
C ARG A 31 -1.37 13.45 14.74
N GLY A 32 -1.20 13.40 16.06
CA GLY A 32 -2.10 12.66 16.95
C GLY A 32 -1.65 11.22 17.21
N ALA A 33 -2.51 10.46 17.87
CA ALA A 33 -2.25 9.07 18.20
C ALA A 33 -2.45 8.17 16.97
N PHE A 34 -1.56 7.21 16.78
CA PHE A 34 -1.70 6.20 15.75
C PHE A 34 -2.62 5.07 16.24
N ASN A 35 -3.84 5.06 15.74
CA ASN A 35 -4.85 4.05 16.05
C ASN A 35 -5.69 3.77 14.81
N PRO A 36 -5.17 2.99 13.86
CA PRO A 36 -5.84 2.77 12.58
C PRO A 36 -7.09 1.92 12.76
N LYS A 37 -8.26 2.50 12.43
CA LYS A 37 -9.56 1.86 12.49
C LYS A 37 -10.07 1.42 11.12
N ARG A 38 -9.70 2.13 10.07
CA ARG A 38 -10.01 1.78 8.68
C ARG A 38 -8.72 1.61 7.88
N ILE A 39 -8.45 0.39 7.47
CA ILE A 39 -7.21 0.02 6.80
C ILE A 39 -7.45 -0.25 5.33
N GLY A 40 -6.70 0.44 4.47
CA GLY A 40 -6.66 0.20 3.03
C GLY A 40 -5.59 -0.83 2.67
N ILE A 41 -5.98 -1.87 1.95
CA ILE A 41 -5.09 -2.93 1.49
C ILE A 41 -4.89 -2.77 -0.01
N CYS A 42 -3.70 -2.35 -0.44
CA CYS A 42 -3.34 -2.30 -1.85
C CYS A 42 -3.09 -3.72 -2.35
N TRP A 43 -3.93 -4.18 -3.26
CA TRP A 43 -3.95 -5.56 -3.70
C TRP A 43 -3.73 -5.70 -5.20
N ASP A 44 -2.74 -6.46 -5.59
CA ASP A 44 -2.41 -6.81 -6.97
C ASP A 44 -2.29 -8.33 -7.20
N GLY A 45 -2.66 -9.13 -6.18
CA GLY A 45 -2.53 -10.57 -6.22
C GLY A 45 -1.09 -11.09 -6.10
N SER A 46 -0.11 -10.22 -5.89
CA SER A 46 1.29 -10.60 -5.75
C SER A 46 1.60 -11.27 -4.41
N ARG A 47 2.72 -11.99 -4.37
CA ARG A 47 3.24 -12.54 -3.13
C ARG A 47 3.58 -11.47 -2.10
N LEU A 48 4.04 -10.31 -2.56
CA LEU A 48 4.37 -9.20 -1.68
C LEU A 48 3.12 -8.55 -1.08
N ALA A 49 2.04 -8.40 -1.84
CA ALA A 49 0.77 -7.94 -1.31
C ALA A 49 0.22 -8.90 -0.24
N ALA A 50 0.27 -10.22 -0.50
CA ALA A 50 -0.14 -11.23 0.46
C ALA A 50 0.73 -11.24 1.72
N ARG A 51 2.04 -11.04 1.56
CA ARG A 51 2.98 -10.94 2.67
C ARG A 51 2.70 -9.69 3.51
N ALA A 52 2.50 -8.54 2.87
CA ALA A 52 2.18 -7.30 3.57
C ALA A 52 0.88 -7.42 4.38
N LEU A 53 -0.16 -8.04 3.82
CA LEU A 53 -1.39 -8.31 4.52
C LEU A 53 -1.18 -9.22 5.74
N ARG A 54 -0.38 -10.28 5.59
CA ARG A 54 -0.03 -11.16 6.71
C ARG A 54 0.70 -10.40 7.81
N ASP A 55 1.66 -9.57 7.44
CA ASP A 55 2.48 -8.80 8.39
C ASP A 55 1.66 -7.70 9.07
N ALA A 56 0.58 -7.22 8.43
CA ALA A 56 -0.35 -6.25 8.98
C ALA A 56 -1.38 -6.85 9.97
N ARG A 57 -1.38 -8.16 10.20
CA ARG A 57 -2.39 -8.83 11.05
C ARG A 57 -2.62 -8.19 12.41
N PRO A 58 -1.60 -7.73 13.15
CA PRO A 58 -1.83 -7.07 14.44
C PRO A 58 -2.73 -5.83 14.33
N PHE A 59 -2.58 -5.06 13.25
CA PHE A 59 -3.42 -3.88 12.98
C PHE A 59 -4.79 -4.27 12.46
N VAL A 60 -4.83 -5.20 11.52
CA VAL A 60 -6.08 -5.71 10.92
C VAL A 60 -7.01 -6.29 11.97
N ALA A 61 -6.47 -7.00 12.95
CA ALA A 61 -7.26 -7.60 14.03
C ALA A 61 -7.95 -6.57 14.95
N GLN A 62 -7.46 -5.34 14.98
CA GLN A 62 -8.00 -4.24 15.79
C GLN A 62 -8.76 -3.20 14.97
N ALA A 63 -8.80 -3.36 13.65
CA ALA A 63 -9.51 -2.45 12.77
C ALA A 63 -11.02 -2.64 12.85
N ASP A 64 -11.77 -1.56 12.63
CA ASP A 64 -13.22 -1.62 12.54
C ASP A 64 -13.69 -2.00 11.12
N SER A 65 -12.90 -1.66 10.11
CA SER A 65 -13.20 -1.99 8.71
C SER A 65 -11.96 -1.99 7.82
N LEU A 66 -12.08 -2.71 6.72
CA LEU A 66 -11.04 -2.83 5.70
C LEU A 66 -11.58 -2.39 4.34
N VAL A 67 -10.71 -1.87 3.50
CA VAL A 67 -10.99 -1.65 2.07
C VAL A 67 -9.87 -2.23 1.22
N ALA A 68 -10.22 -3.15 0.33
CA ALA A 68 -9.29 -3.68 -0.66
C ALA A 68 -9.25 -2.74 -1.85
N ILE A 69 -8.07 -2.24 -2.19
CA ILE A 69 -7.85 -1.29 -3.28
C ILE A 69 -7.06 -2.00 -4.37
N SER A 70 -7.66 -2.16 -5.53
CA SER A 70 -7.01 -2.68 -6.73
C SER A 70 -7.01 -1.63 -7.82
N ILE A 71 -5.85 -1.34 -8.37
CA ILE A 71 -5.69 -0.40 -9.46
C ILE A 71 -5.11 -1.13 -10.65
N ASN A 72 -5.84 -1.14 -11.75
CA ASN A 72 -5.57 -1.94 -12.91
C ASN A 72 -5.23 -1.06 -14.12
N GLY A 73 -4.39 -1.58 -14.99
CA GLY A 73 -4.15 -0.97 -16.28
C GLY A 73 -5.33 -1.21 -17.27
N ALA A 74 -5.22 -0.66 -18.46
CA ALA A 74 -6.24 -0.77 -19.51
C ALA A 74 -6.59 -2.21 -19.93
N ASP A 75 -5.70 -3.16 -19.67
CA ASP A 75 -5.86 -4.58 -20.04
C ASP A 75 -6.71 -5.39 -19.05
N GLY A 76 -7.24 -4.72 -18.01
CA GLY A 76 -8.07 -5.36 -17.00
C GLY A 76 -7.30 -6.08 -15.90
N VAL A 77 -8.03 -6.77 -15.03
CA VAL A 77 -7.51 -7.50 -13.87
C VAL A 77 -7.32 -8.96 -14.21
N PRO A 78 -6.10 -9.51 -14.08
CA PRO A 78 -5.95 -10.95 -14.11
C PRO A 78 -6.78 -11.61 -12.99
N ALA A 79 -7.34 -12.79 -13.26
CA ALA A 79 -8.20 -13.48 -12.29
C ALA A 79 -7.53 -13.73 -10.93
N TYR A 80 -6.21 -13.91 -10.92
CA TYR A 80 -5.45 -14.10 -9.67
C TYR A 80 -5.28 -12.80 -8.87
N ALA A 81 -5.40 -11.65 -9.50
CA ALA A 81 -5.29 -10.34 -8.88
C ALA A 81 -6.65 -9.77 -8.41
N SER A 82 -7.74 -10.53 -8.62
CA SER A 82 -9.09 -10.12 -8.22
C SER A 82 -9.19 -9.89 -6.71
N THR A 83 -9.79 -8.78 -6.34
CA THR A 83 -10.13 -8.47 -4.95
C THR A 83 -11.24 -9.37 -4.40
N ASP A 84 -12.05 -9.99 -5.23
CA ASP A 84 -13.18 -10.85 -4.81
C ASP A 84 -12.74 -11.99 -3.91
N ARG A 85 -11.64 -12.65 -4.23
CA ARG A 85 -11.10 -13.73 -3.40
C ARG A 85 -10.60 -13.23 -2.06
N LEU A 86 -9.94 -12.09 -2.07
CA LEU A 86 -9.46 -11.43 -0.86
C LEU A 86 -10.63 -11.04 0.05
N VAL A 87 -11.65 -10.39 -0.52
CA VAL A 87 -12.85 -9.98 0.21
C VAL A 87 -13.55 -11.19 0.82
N LYS A 88 -13.76 -12.27 0.06
CA LYS A 88 -14.35 -13.51 0.58
C LYS A 88 -13.53 -14.14 1.70
N HIS A 89 -12.20 -14.13 1.57
CA HIS A 89 -11.30 -14.67 2.58
C HIS A 89 -11.40 -13.89 3.89
N LEU A 90 -11.31 -12.57 3.84
CA LEU A 90 -11.34 -11.72 5.03
C LEU A 90 -12.76 -11.63 5.64
N ALA A 91 -13.78 -11.64 4.83
CA ALA A 91 -15.18 -11.69 5.32
C ALA A 91 -15.47 -12.96 6.12
N ARG A 92 -14.90 -14.10 5.72
CA ARG A 92 -15.02 -15.36 6.50
C ARG A 92 -14.35 -15.27 7.87
N ALA A 93 -13.34 -14.41 8.01
CA ALA A 93 -12.70 -14.12 9.29
C ALA A 93 -13.51 -13.12 10.16
N GLY A 94 -14.69 -12.69 9.70
CA GLY A 94 -15.57 -11.79 10.43
C GLY A 94 -15.19 -10.30 10.32
N LEU A 95 -14.32 -9.95 9.36
CA LEU A 95 -13.88 -8.58 9.19
C LEU A 95 -14.75 -7.85 8.16
N PRO A 96 -15.35 -6.69 8.50
CA PRO A 96 -16.04 -5.85 7.53
C PRO A 96 -15.08 -5.35 6.46
N ILE A 97 -15.26 -5.77 5.22
CA ILE A 97 -14.40 -5.41 4.10
C ILE A 97 -15.22 -5.03 2.88
N SER A 98 -14.85 -3.92 2.27
CA SER A 98 -15.31 -3.48 0.95
C SER A 98 -14.15 -3.52 -0.05
N SER A 99 -14.44 -3.37 -1.32
CA SER A 99 -13.44 -3.30 -2.38
C SER A 99 -13.67 -2.14 -3.32
N VAL A 100 -12.58 -1.60 -3.82
CA VAL A 100 -12.57 -0.57 -4.86
C VAL A 100 -11.62 -1.02 -5.96
N ASP A 101 -12.14 -1.19 -7.17
CA ASP A 101 -11.36 -1.53 -8.35
C ASP A 101 -11.41 -0.35 -9.31
N ILE A 102 -10.25 0.22 -9.63
CA ILE A 102 -10.12 1.38 -10.52
C ILE A 102 -9.12 1.09 -11.62
N THR A 103 -9.40 1.63 -12.79
CA THR A 103 -8.44 1.66 -13.89
C THR A 103 -7.67 2.98 -13.87
N ALA A 104 -6.35 2.90 -13.89
CA ALA A 104 -5.46 4.06 -13.94
C ALA A 104 -4.23 3.76 -14.79
N SER A 105 -3.66 4.78 -15.41
CA SER A 105 -2.36 4.65 -16.05
C SER A 105 -1.27 4.45 -14.99
N ARG A 106 -0.15 3.83 -15.40
CA ARG A 106 0.97 3.54 -14.49
C ARG A 106 1.49 4.78 -13.76
N SER A 107 1.52 5.92 -14.42
CA SER A 107 1.98 7.19 -13.84
C SER A 107 1.00 7.79 -12.82
N GLU A 108 -0.24 7.30 -12.80
CA GLU A 108 -1.30 7.82 -11.93
C GLU A 108 -1.60 6.90 -10.73
N ILE A 109 -0.98 5.73 -10.65
CA ILE A 109 -1.28 4.74 -9.61
C ILE A 109 -1.10 5.33 -8.21
N GLN A 110 0.02 5.97 -7.94
CA GLN A 110 0.31 6.54 -6.63
C GLN A 110 -0.67 7.63 -6.23
N THR A 111 -0.97 8.58 -7.12
CA THR A 111 -1.95 9.63 -6.85
C THR A 111 -3.35 9.06 -6.66
N THR A 112 -3.70 8.04 -7.42
CA THR A 112 -4.99 7.34 -7.29
C THR A 112 -5.12 6.64 -5.95
N ILE A 113 -4.07 5.96 -5.49
CA ILE A 113 -4.06 5.33 -4.14
C ILE A 113 -4.29 6.38 -3.06
N LEU A 114 -3.58 7.50 -3.11
CA LEU A 114 -3.72 8.55 -2.09
C LEU A 114 -5.08 9.24 -2.13
N SER A 115 -5.63 9.48 -3.32
CA SER A 115 -6.99 10.01 -3.45
C SER A 115 -8.04 9.06 -2.89
N LEU A 116 -7.94 7.77 -3.20
CA LEU A 116 -8.83 6.76 -2.64
C LEU A 116 -8.71 6.64 -1.12
N ALA A 117 -7.48 6.71 -0.59
CA ALA A 117 -7.27 6.69 0.85
C ALA A 117 -7.99 7.86 1.55
N ALA A 118 -7.98 9.05 0.92
CA ALA A 118 -8.72 10.20 1.43
C ALA A 118 -10.23 10.03 1.29
N ASP A 119 -10.72 9.63 0.13
CA ASP A 119 -12.15 9.46 -0.16
C ASP A 119 -12.79 8.38 0.72
N GLU A 120 -12.05 7.31 0.98
CA GLU A 120 -12.47 6.18 1.81
C GLU A 120 -12.16 6.38 3.31
N SER A 121 -11.62 7.52 3.70
CA SER A 121 -11.23 7.82 5.09
C SER A 121 -10.29 6.75 5.69
N VAL A 122 -9.31 6.33 4.94
CA VAL A 122 -8.32 5.32 5.35
C VAL A 122 -7.31 5.93 6.32
N ASP A 123 -7.10 5.27 7.45
CA ASP A 123 -6.17 5.68 8.50
C ASP A 123 -4.75 5.11 8.31
N MET A 124 -4.66 4.02 7.57
CA MET A 124 -3.42 3.29 7.32
C MET A 124 -3.52 2.54 5.99
N LEU A 125 -2.45 2.56 5.21
CA LEU A 125 -2.30 1.72 4.03
C LEU A 125 -1.38 0.53 4.32
N VAL A 126 -1.67 -0.58 3.65
CA VAL A 126 -0.85 -1.79 3.64
C VAL A 126 -0.51 -2.12 2.20
N MET A 127 0.76 -2.24 1.86
CA MET A 127 1.17 -2.54 0.50
C MET A 127 2.50 -3.29 0.44
N GLY A 128 2.68 -4.10 -0.60
CA GLY A 128 3.98 -4.63 -0.97
C GLY A 128 4.89 -3.51 -1.50
N GLY A 129 6.16 -3.59 -1.23
CA GLY A 129 7.13 -2.62 -1.70
C GLY A 129 8.09 -3.20 -2.73
N TYR A 130 8.35 -2.47 -3.80
CA TYR A 130 9.30 -2.81 -4.88
C TYR A 130 9.00 -4.14 -5.60
N GLY A 131 7.72 -4.54 -5.68
CA GLY A 131 7.32 -5.84 -6.20
C GLY A 131 7.28 -5.98 -7.72
N HIS A 132 6.99 -4.92 -8.44
CA HIS A 132 6.85 -4.95 -9.91
C HIS A 132 8.17 -4.84 -10.68
N SER A 133 9.27 -4.82 -9.98
CA SER A 133 10.58 -4.52 -10.53
C SER A 133 11.22 -5.65 -11.33
N ARG A 134 10.68 -6.85 -11.27
CA ARG A 134 11.32 -8.04 -11.87
C ARG A 134 11.30 -8.06 -13.39
N LEU A 135 10.45 -7.27 -14.03
CA LEU A 135 10.22 -7.30 -15.48
C LEU A 135 10.86 -6.12 -16.23
N HIS A 136 11.26 -5.06 -15.53
CA HIS A 136 11.82 -3.85 -16.15
C HIS A 136 12.86 -3.21 -15.24
N GLU A 137 14.12 -3.47 -15.47
CA GLU A 137 15.26 -3.02 -14.66
C GLU A 137 15.33 -1.50 -14.43
N GLY A 138 14.73 -0.69 -15.30
CA GLY A 138 14.70 0.77 -15.17
C GLY A 138 13.51 1.36 -14.43
N LEU A 139 12.50 0.55 -14.04
CA LEU A 139 11.24 1.03 -13.47
C LEU A 139 10.96 0.46 -12.06
N LEU A 140 12.01 -0.02 -11.42
CA LEU A 140 12.01 -0.62 -10.10
C LEU A 140 11.36 0.27 -9.06
N GLY A 141 10.16 -0.09 -8.63
CA GLY A 141 9.53 0.54 -7.49
C GLY A 141 9.04 1.96 -7.70
N GLY A 142 8.66 2.34 -8.91
CA GLY A 142 8.14 3.68 -9.19
C GLY A 142 6.98 4.07 -8.28
N VAL A 143 6.03 3.18 -8.07
CA VAL A 143 4.92 3.40 -7.15
C VAL A 143 5.40 3.48 -5.71
N THR A 144 6.25 2.56 -5.26
CA THR A 144 6.80 2.58 -3.90
C THR A 144 7.59 3.85 -3.63
N ARG A 145 8.46 4.24 -4.57
CA ARG A 145 9.23 5.48 -4.46
C ARG A 145 8.33 6.71 -4.36
N ALA A 146 7.34 6.81 -5.22
CA ALA A 146 6.39 7.92 -5.21
C ALA A 146 5.58 7.94 -3.90
N MET A 147 5.18 6.80 -3.37
CA MET A 147 4.51 6.70 -2.07
C MET A 147 5.41 7.19 -0.95
N LEU A 148 6.66 6.76 -0.88
CA LEU A 148 7.62 7.21 0.14
C LEU A 148 7.83 8.72 0.13
N GLN A 149 7.77 9.35 -1.05
CA GLN A 149 7.93 10.80 -1.20
C GLN A 149 6.68 11.61 -0.82
N THR A 150 5.49 11.04 -1.01
CA THR A 150 4.24 11.82 -1.04
C THR A 150 3.13 11.26 -0.15
N MET A 151 3.38 10.17 0.58
CA MET A 151 2.36 9.58 1.45
C MET A 151 1.76 10.60 2.42
N THR A 152 0.47 10.52 2.62
CA THR A 152 -0.30 11.37 3.53
C THR A 152 -0.85 10.62 4.72
N VAL A 153 -0.82 9.29 4.68
CA VAL A 153 -1.24 8.39 5.76
C VAL A 153 -0.15 7.40 6.09
N PRO A 154 -0.06 6.92 7.34
CA PRO A 154 0.87 5.85 7.69
C PRO A 154 0.72 4.64 6.76
N THR A 155 1.83 4.12 6.28
CA THR A 155 1.86 3.04 5.29
C THR A 155 2.78 1.92 5.74
N LEU A 156 2.23 0.73 5.92
CA LEU A 156 2.99 -0.49 6.18
C LEU A 156 3.41 -1.10 4.85
N MET A 157 4.70 -1.28 4.69
CA MET A 157 5.26 -1.92 3.50
C MET A 157 6.05 -3.17 3.87
N THR A 158 5.98 -4.16 3.01
CA THR A 158 6.76 -5.40 3.10
C THR A 158 7.41 -5.69 1.76
N HIS A 159 8.66 -6.09 1.79
CA HIS A 159 9.39 -6.56 0.60
C HIS A 159 9.61 -8.08 0.64
#